data_c615a442745b425c4b768de60adf173f
#
_entry.id   c615a442745b425c4b768de60adf173f
#
_cell.length_a   1.000
_cell.length_b   1.000
_cell.length_c   1.000
_cell.angle_alpha   90.00
_cell.angle_beta   90.00
_cell.angle_gamma   90.00
#
_symmetry.space_group_name_H-M   'P 1'
#
loop_
_entity.id
_entity.type
_entity.pdbx_description
1 polymer ?
#
loop_
_entity_poly.entity_id
_entity_poly.type
_entity_poly.pdbx_seq_one_letter_code
_entity_poly.pdbx_strand_id
1 'polypeptide(L)'
;MSEPMKPMEIEQRSFEIITELLGNRVLDPENELVIKRVIHTTADFDYADNLTFSEHAVQKGIAALKSGCDIVTDTQMAKAGINKTILASLGGEVHCFMSDPDVAQEARSRGVTRAFVSMEKAAALEKPCIFASGNAPTALLSLEQLMEEGKAAPALIIGVPVGFVNVEISKERIIEKARAPYIVARGRKGGSNVAAAICNALLYQIRR
;
A
#
# COMPACT_ATOMS: atom_id res chain seq x y z
N MET A 1 -7.90 -39.55 -3.21
CA MET A 1 -7.09 -38.36 -2.98
C MET A 1 -7.14 -37.56 -4.26
N SER A 2 -7.64 -36.31 -4.21
CA SER A 2 -7.66 -35.42 -5.38
C SER A 2 -6.22 -35.13 -5.81
N GLU A 3 -5.97 -35.03 -7.12
CA GLU A 3 -4.67 -34.59 -7.63
C GLU A 3 -4.27 -33.22 -7.01
N PRO A 4 -2.98 -33.00 -6.74
CA PRO A 4 -2.52 -31.72 -6.19
C PRO A 4 -2.78 -30.61 -7.21
N MET A 5 -3.58 -29.63 -6.83
CA MET A 5 -3.87 -28.45 -7.65
C MET A 5 -2.59 -27.64 -7.91
N LYS A 6 -2.47 -27.08 -9.10
CA LYS A 6 -1.35 -26.18 -9.44
C LYS A 6 -1.51 -24.84 -8.70
N PRO A 7 -0.41 -24.10 -8.37
CA PRO A 7 -0.48 -22.84 -7.62
C PRO A 7 -1.46 -21.82 -8.20
N MET A 8 -1.53 -21.65 -9.51
CA MET A 8 -2.46 -20.74 -10.16
C MET A 8 -3.93 -21.17 -10.01
N GLU A 9 -4.20 -22.48 -10.00
CA GLU A 9 -5.55 -23.05 -9.81
C GLU A 9 -6.02 -22.82 -8.36
N ILE A 10 -5.11 -22.95 -7.38
CA ILE A 10 -5.40 -22.67 -5.97
C ILE A 10 -5.80 -21.21 -5.78
N GLU A 11 -5.06 -20.30 -6.39
CA GLU A 11 -5.37 -18.87 -6.30
C GLU A 11 -6.70 -18.54 -6.95
N GLN A 12 -6.94 -19.03 -8.16
CA GLN A 12 -8.22 -18.84 -8.87
C GLN A 12 -9.39 -19.38 -8.04
N ARG A 13 -9.26 -20.59 -7.49
CA ARG A 13 -10.29 -21.19 -6.63
C ARG A 13 -10.53 -20.36 -5.36
N SER A 14 -9.48 -19.77 -4.78
CA SER A 14 -9.61 -18.88 -3.63
C SER A 14 -10.41 -17.62 -3.99
N PHE A 15 -10.18 -17.01 -5.14
CA PHE A 15 -10.95 -15.85 -5.61
C PHE A 15 -12.42 -16.19 -5.91
N GLU A 16 -12.71 -17.38 -6.44
CA GLU A 16 -14.07 -17.88 -6.63
C GLU A 16 -14.80 -18.02 -5.30
N ILE A 17 -14.17 -18.67 -4.31
CA ILE A 17 -14.71 -18.81 -2.95
C ILE A 17 -14.96 -17.45 -2.29
N ILE A 18 -14.02 -16.51 -2.42
CA ILE A 18 -14.20 -15.15 -1.91
C ILE A 18 -15.41 -14.49 -2.56
N THR A 19 -15.60 -14.66 -3.87
CA THR A 19 -16.76 -14.12 -4.59
C THR A 19 -18.06 -14.75 -4.10
N GLU A 20 -18.10 -16.06 -3.90
CA GLU A 20 -19.26 -16.78 -3.34
C GLU A 20 -19.60 -16.27 -1.93
N LEU A 21 -18.59 -16.08 -1.08
CA LEU A 21 -18.75 -15.60 0.30
C LEU A 21 -19.12 -14.11 0.42
N LEU A 22 -18.74 -13.28 -0.55
CA LEU A 22 -19.20 -11.89 -0.64
C LEU A 22 -20.69 -11.81 -0.93
N GLY A 23 -21.30 -12.84 -1.54
CA GLY A 23 -22.73 -12.95 -1.78
C GLY A 23 -23.26 -11.81 -2.66
N ASN A 24 -24.22 -11.04 -2.15
CA ASN A 24 -24.87 -9.94 -2.88
C ASN A 24 -24.11 -8.61 -2.78
N ARG A 25 -22.91 -8.56 -2.20
CA ARG A 25 -22.09 -7.33 -2.15
C ARG A 25 -21.59 -7.01 -3.54
N VAL A 26 -21.96 -5.84 -4.04
CA VAL A 26 -21.49 -5.32 -5.32
C VAL A 26 -20.23 -4.50 -5.05
N LEU A 27 -19.09 -5.00 -5.47
CA LEU A 27 -17.84 -4.27 -5.45
C LEU A 27 -17.74 -3.39 -6.70
N ASP A 28 -17.11 -2.22 -6.55
CA ASP A 28 -16.75 -1.40 -7.70
C ASP A 28 -15.77 -2.18 -8.61
N PRO A 29 -16.11 -2.38 -9.91
CA PRO A 29 -15.27 -3.15 -10.83
C PRO A 29 -13.83 -2.64 -10.95
N GLU A 30 -13.59 -1.33 -10.76
CA GLU A 30 -12.24 -0.76 -10.78
C GLU A 30 -11.39 -1.23 -9.59
N ASN A 31 -12.01 -1.51 -8.45
CA ASN A 31 -11.36 -1.77 -7.17
C ASN A 31 -11.42 -3.24 -6.76
N GLU A 32 -12.30 -4.02 -7.39
CA GLU A 32 -12.64 -5.40 -7.01
C GLU A 32 -11.42 -6.31 -6.84
N LEU A 33 -10.48 -6.29 -7.78
CA LEU A 33 -9.29 -7.15 -7.73
C LEU A 33 -8.37 -6.80 -6.57
N VAL A 34 -8.27 -5.52 -6.19
CA VAL A 34 -7.50 -5.08 -5.03
C VAL A 34 -8.19 -5.54 -3.75
N ILE A 35 -9.50 -5.33 -3.63
CA ILE A 35 -10.30 -5.76 -2.47
C ILE A 35 -10.18 -7.26 -2.26
N LYS A 36 -10.44 -8.06 -3.31
CA LYS A 36 -10.34 -9.53 -3.23
C LYS A 36 -8.93 -10.01 -2.88
N ARG A 37 -7.87 -9.34 -3.37
CA ARG A 37 -6.48 -9.64 -3.01
C ARG A 37 -6.22 -9.40 -1.52
N VAL A 38 -6.73 -8.33 -0.95
CA VAL A 38 -6.61 -8.05 0.48
C VAL A 38 -7.38 -9.08 1.30
N ILE A 39 -8.62 -9.42 0.92
CA ILE A 39 -9.39 -10.48 1.57
C ILE A 39 -8.66 -11.81 1.49
N HIS A 40 -8.11 -12.18 0.32
CA HIS A 40 -7.31 -13.41 0.16
C HIS A 40 -6.11 -13.46 1.11
N THR A 41 -5.45 -12.34 1.33
CA THR A 41 -4.26 -12.25 2.20
C THR A 41 -4.60 -12.31 3.68
N THR A 42 -5.78 -11.84 4.08
CA THR A 42 -6.15 -11.63 5.48
C THR A 42 -7.25 -12.57 5.97
N ALA A 43 -7.98 -13.21 5.08
CA ALA A 43 -9.24 -13.91 5.32
C ALA A 43 -10.31 -13.03 6.03
N ASP A 44 -10.23 -11.70 5.87
CA ASP A 44 -11.07 -10.73 6.55
C ASP A 44 -11.94 -9.97 5.54
N PHE A 45 -13.25 -10.21 5.60
CA PHE A 45 -14.23 -9.65 4.67
C PHE A 45 -14.59 -8.18 4.97
N ASP A 46 -14.22 -7.64 6.13
CA ASP A 46 -14.46 -6.23 6.45
C ASP A 46 -13.70 -5.30 5.50
N TYR A 47 -12.66 -5.79 4.83
CA TYR A 47 -11.96 -5.02 3.80
C TYR A 47 -12.81 -4.69 2.57
N ALA A 48 -13.91 -5.40 2.35
CA ALA A 48 -14.88 -5.03 1.31
C ALA A 48 -15.58 -3.70 1.60
N ASP A 49 -15.73 -3.35 2.89
CA ASP A 49 -16.40 -2.14 3.34
C ASP A 49 -15.40 -1.04 3.76
N ASN A 50 -14.22 -1.43 4.26
CA ASN A 50 -13.26 -0.53 4.87
C ASN A 50 -12.23 0.05 3.90
N LEU A 51 -11.98 -0.61 2.76
CA LEU A 51 -11.09 -0.05 1.76
C LEU A 51 -11.76 1.10 1.03
N THR A 52 -11.13 2.26 1.08
CA THR A 52 -11.58 3.50 0.44
C THR A 52 -10.57 3.92 -0.61
N PHE A 53 -11.06 4.26 -1.78
CA PHE A 53 -10.26 4.62 -2.95
C PHE A 53 -10.58 6.05 -3.37
N SER A 54 -9.58 6.83 -3.73
CA SER A 54 -9.81 8.06 -4.49
C SER A 54 -10.20 7.72 -5.94
N GLU A 55 -10.75 8.69 -6.64
CA GLU A 55 -11.18 8.52 -8.03
C GLU A 55 -10.05 7.95 -8.90
N HIS A 56 -10.33 6.80 -9.55
CA HIS A 56 -9.40 6.06 -10.42
C HIS A 56 -8.04 5.72 -9.76
N ALA A 57 -8.01 5.49 -8.43
CA ALA A 57 -6.77 5.22 -7.70
C ALA A 57 -6.00 4.01 -8.24
N VAL A 58 -6.72 2.92 -8.57
CA VAL A 58 -6.13 1.68 -9.10
C VAL A 58 -5.48 1.94 -10.47
N GLN A 59 -6.20 2.60 -11.38
CA GLN A 59 -5.70 2.91 -12.72
C GLN A 59 -4.49 3.86 -12.67
N LYS A 60 -4.55 4.88 -11.80
CA LYS A 60 -3.44 5.82 -11.58
C LYS A 60 -2.20 5.10 -11.02
N GLY A 61 -2.39 4.18 -10.06
CA GLY A 61 -1.32 3.34 -9.53
C GLY A 61 -0.69 2.43 -10.60
N ILE A 62 -1.53 1.77 -11.41
CA ILE A 62 -1.08 0.94 -12.53
C ILE A 62 -0.31 1.77 -13.57
N ALA A 63 -0.80 2.95 -13.91
CA ALA A 63 -0.13 3.85 -14.85
C ALA A 63 1.24 4.29 -14.33
N ALA A 64 1.35 4.65 -13.04
CA ALA A 64 2.61 5.00 -12.40
C ALA A 64 3.61 3.83 -12.43
N LEU A 65 3.18 2.61 -12.10
CA LEU A 65 4.01 1.41 -12.16
C LEU A 65 4.52 1.13 -13.59
N LYS A 66 3.64 1.25 -14.60
CA LYS A 66 4.03 1.10 -16.01
C LYS A 66 5.04 2.16 -16.47
N SER A 67 5.05 3.33 -15.84
CA SER A 67 6.01 4.40 -16.10
C SER A 67 7.33 4.25 -15.32
N GLY A 68 7.53 3.13 -14.60
CA GLY A 68 8.77 2.83 -13.89
C GLY A 68 8.90 3.50 -12.53
N CYS A 69 7.78 3.87 -11.87
CA CYS A 69 7.84 4.44 -10.53
C CYS A 69 8.36 3.44 -9.49
N ASP A 70 8.97 3.98 -8.44
CA ASP A 70 9.43 3.20 -7.30
C ASP A 70 8.31 3.01 -6.26
N ILE A 71 8.48 2.04 -5.37
CA ILE A 71 7.60 1.84 -4.20
C ILE A 71 8.40 2.09 -2.93
N VAL A 72 7.89 2.95 -2.05
CA VAL A 72 8.46 3.20 -0.72
C VAL A 72 7.59 2.56 0.34
N THR A 73 8.18 1.80 1.26
CA THR A 73 7.47 1.15 2.36
C THR A 73 7.97 1.64 3.71
N ASP A 74 7.08 1.64 4.71
CA ASP A 74 7.40 1.96 6.10
C ASP A 74 7.89 0.76 6.92
N THR A 75 7.99 -0.44 6.32
CA THR A 75 8.51 -1.64 6.97
C THR A 75 9.29 -2.53 6.01
N GLN A 76 10.32 -3.21 6.54
CA GLN A 76 11.04 -4.23 5.77
C GLN A 76 10.13 -5.43 5.43
N MET A 77 9.11 -5.71 6.25
CA MET A 77 8.14 -6.78 5.98
C MET A 77 7.32 -6.47 4.72
N ALA A 78 6.80 -5.26 4.57
CA ALA A 78 6.09 -4.85 3.36
C ALA A 78 7.03 -4.91 2.14
N LYS A 79 8.25 -4.35 2.26
CA LYS A 79 9.29 -4.44 1.22
C LYS A 79 9.57 -5.90 0.80
N ALA A 80 9.64 -6.82 1.78
CA ALA A 80 9.89 -8.24 1.49
C ALA A 80 8.72 -8.90 0.76
N GLY A 81 7.47 -8.51 1.06
CA GLY A 81 6.26 -9.09 0.50
C GLY A 81 5.91 -8.64 -0.92
N ILE A 82 6.49 -7.53 -1.41
CA ILE A 82 6.23 -7.01 -2.76
C ILE A 82 7.01 -7.80 -3.81
N ASN A 83 6.36 -8.10 -4.95
CA ASN A 83 6.96 -8.80 -6.08
C ASN A 83 7.97 -7.91 -6.82
N LYS A 84 9.23 -7.99 -6.37
CA LYS A 84 10.34 -7.19 -6.92
C LYS A 84 10.68 -7.56 -8.37
N THR A 85 10.46 -8.81 -8.77
CA THR A 85 10.74 -9.27 -10.13
C THR A 85 9.85 -8.56 -11.15
N ILE A 86 8.54 -8.49 -10.88
CA ILE A 86 7.62 -7.76 -11.75
C ILE A 86 7.94 -6.25 -11.71
N LEU A 87 8.12 -5.67 -10.52
CA LEU A 87 8.41 -4.25 -10.39
C LEU A 87 9.70 -3.86 -11.14
N ALA A 88 10.79 -4.63 -10.98
CA ALA A 88 12.04 -4.39 -11.69
C ALA A 88 11.89 -4.51 -13.22
N SER A 89 11.02 -5.41 -13.70
CA SER A 89 10.74 -5.53 -15.15
C SER A 89 10.03 -4.30 -15.73
N LEU A 90 9.45 -3.46 -14.86
CA LEU A 90 8.83 -2.19 -15.22
C LEU A 90 9.79 -0.99 -14.99
N GLY A 91 10.99 -1.23 -14.48
CA GLY A 91 12.01 -0.22 -14.20
C GLY A 91 11.93 0.41 -12.80
N GLY A 92 11.07 -0.11 -11.90
CA GLY A 92 10.93 0.36 -10.54
C GLY A 92 11.71 -0.47 -9.51
N GLU A 93 11.91 0.11 -8.33
CA GLU A 93 12.53 -0.53 -7.16
C GLU A 93 11.66 -0.37 -5.91
N VAL A 94 11.88 -1.23 -4.90
CA VAL A 94 11.24 -1.09 -3.58
C VAL A 94 12.24 -0.55 -2.58
N HIS A 95 11.93 0.59 -1.95
CA HIS A 95 12.73 1.23 -0.91
C HIS A 95 12.08 1.07 0.47
N CYS A 96 12.93 0.98 1.50
CA CYS A 96 12.53 1.06 2.90
C CYS A 96 13.72 1.60 3.70
N PHE A 97 13.62 2.84 4.16
CA PHE A 97 14.72 3.54 4.83
C PHE A 97 14.71 3.38 6.37
N MET A 98 13.77 2.58 6.89
CA MET A 98 13.57 2.39 8.34
C MET A 98 14.79 1.84 9.09
N SER A 99 15.67 1.12 8.40
CA SER A 99 16.89 0.53 8.99
C SER A 99 18.14 1.34 8.73
N ASP A 100 18.04 2.46 8.02
CA ASP A 100 19.17 3.29 7.65
C ASP A 100 19.74 4.01 8.88
N PRO A 101 21.08 3.99 9.09
CA PRO A 101 21.69 4.61 10.26
C PRO A 101 21.46 6.13 10.35
N ASP A 102 21.49 6.85 9.22
CA ASP A 102 21.20 8.27 9.14
C ASP A 102 19.77 8.59 9.56
N VAL A 103 18.79 7.82 9.11
CA VAL A 103 17.37 7.94 9.51
C VAL A 103 17.23 7.72 11.02
N ALA A 104 17.91 6.72 11.58
CA ALA A 104 17.87 6.45 13.00
C ALA A 104 18.53 7.54 13.84
N GLN A 105 19.61 8.16 13.35
CA GLN A 105 20.29 9.27 14.00
C GLN A 105 19.44 10.53 13.97
N GLU A 106 18.91 10.89 12.81
CA GLU A 106 18.09 12.08 12.60
C GLU A 106 16.79 12.01 13.42
N ALA A 107 16.13 10.85 13.43
CA ALA A 107 14.93 10.64 14.25
C ALA A 107 15.19 10.87 15.75
N ARG A 108 16.33 10.41 16.26
CA ARG A 108 16.73 10.64 17.65
C ARG A 108 17.03 12.10 17.95
N SER A 109 17.77 12.78 17.06
CA SER A 109 18.17 14.17 17.25
C SER A 109 16.95 15.10 17.28
N ARG A 110 15.92 14.80 16.48
CA ARG A 110 14.70 15.60 16.35
C ARG A 110 13.55 15.17 17.28
N GLY A 111 13.68 14.03 17.98
CA GLY A 111 12.61 13.49 18.84
C GLY A 111 11.38 13.04 18.06
N VAL A 112 11.55 12.60 16.79
CA VAL A 112 10.50 12.07 15.92
C VAL A 112 10.69 10.59 15.63
N THR A 113 9.69 9.94 15.00
CA THR A 113 9.81 8.53 14.66
C THR A 113 10.69 8.32 13.42
N ARG A 114 11.34 7.15 13.33
CA ARG A 114 12.08 6.76 12.11
C ARG A 114 11.18 6.74 10.87
N ALA A 115 9.92 6.36 11.03
CA ALA A 115 8.96 6.36 9.92
C ALA A 115 8.74 7.77 9.38
N PHE A 116 8.69 8.78 10.24
CA PHE A 116 8.59 10.19 9.83
C PHE A 116 9.78 10.60 8.95
N VAL A 117 11.00 10.40 9.44
CA VAL A 117 12.25 10.73 8.72
C VAL A 117 12.41 9.88 7.44
N SER A 118 11.96 8.62 7.47
CA SER A 118 11.99 7.77 6.28
C SER A 118 11.19 8.33 5.12
N MET A 119 10.03 8.96 5.40
CA MET A 119 9.22 9.59 4.35
C MET A 119 9.87 10.87 3.82
N GLU A 120 10.53 11.66 4.68
CA GLU A 120 11.32 12.82 4.25
C GLU A 120 12.48 12.39 3.32
N LYS A 121 13.21 11.33 3.70
CA LYS A 121 14.27 10.77 2.86
C LYS A 121 13.74 10.24 1.53
N ALA A 122 12.57 9.60 1.56
CA ALA A 122 11.92 9.09 0.36
C ALA A 122 11.42 10.20 -0.57
N ALA A 123 10.97 11.33 -0.02
CA ALA A 123 10.52 12.48 -0.80
C ALA A 123 11.66 13.14 -1.60
N ALA A 124 12.91 12.87 -1.25
CA ALA A 124 14.10 13.34 -1.99
C ALA A 124 14.49 12.42 -3.16
N LEU A 125 13.79 11.31 -3.39
CA LEU A 125 14.01 10.47 -4.57
C LEU A 125 13.59 11.21 -5.84
N GLU A 126 14.39 11.10 -6.88
CA GLU A 126 14.13 11.77 -8.18
C GLU A 126 12.95 11.13 -8.94
N LYS A 127 12.77 9.81 -8.75
CA LYS A 127 11.68 9.08 -9.41
C LYS A 127 10.34 9.28 -8.69
N PRO A 128 9.24 9.32 -9.45
CA PRO A 128 7.91 9.24 -8.84
C PRO A 128 7.77 7.99 -7.98
N CYS A 129 7.08 8.09 -6.84
CA CYS A 129 6.95 7.00 -5.89
C CYS A 129 5.49 6.73 -5.52
N ILE A 130 5.18 5.43 -5.37
CA ILE A 130 4.03 4.96 -4.61
C ILE A 130 4.48 4.78 -3.15
N PHE A 131 3.80 5.41 -2.21
CA PHE A 131 4.10 5.28 -0.78
C PHE A 131 3.13 4.29 -0.13
N ALA A 132 3.65 3.19 0.41
CA ALA A 132 2.88 2.11 1.01
C ALA A 132 3.19 1.97 2.51
N SER A 133 2.35 2.59 3.34
CA SER A 133 2.44 2.53 4.80
C SER A 133 1.51 1.44 5.35
N GLY A 134 2.09 0.43 5.98
CA GLY A 134 1.37 -0.70 6.58
C GLY A 134 1.49 -0.78 8.11
N ASN A 135 2.32 0.06 8.73
CA ASN A 135 2.56 -0.01 10.18
C ASN A 135 2.52 1.35 10.88
N ALA A 136 3.18 2.36 10.34
CA ALA A 136 3.42 3.60 11.06
C ALA A 136 2.45 4.72 10.66
N PRO A 137 1.50 5.14 11.54
CA PRO A 137 0.66 6.32 11.30
C PRO A 137 1.47 7.59 11.05
N THR A 138 2.64 7.70 11.68
CA THR A 138 3.55 8.84 11.52
C THR A 138 4.16 8.93 10.12
N ALA A 139 4.20 7.85 9.35
CA ALA A 139 4.56 7.90 7.93
C ALA A 139 3.51 8.66 7.12
N LEU A 140 2.22 8.43 7.37
CA LEU A 140 1.13 9.15 6.69
C LEU A 140 1.10 10.62 7.10
N LEU A 141 1.33 10.93 8.38
CA LEU A 141 1.39 12.32 8.86
C LEU A 141 2.57 13.09 8.25
N SER A 142 3.74 12.43 8.11
CA SER A 142 4.89 13.00 7.42
C SER A 142 4.58 13.28 5.94
N LEU A 143 3.97 12.33 5.23
CA LEU A 143 3.59 12.50 3.84
C LEU A 143 2.59 13.64 3.65
N GLU A 144 1.59 13.74 4.53
CA GLU A 144 0.64 14.86 4.51
C GLU A 144 1.36 16.20 4.62
N GLN A 145 2.24 16.35 5.62
CA GLN A 145 3.03 17.56 5.81
C GLN A 145 3.91 17.88 4.59
N LEU A 146 4.62 16.87 4.05
CA LEU A 146 5.48 17.05 2.88
C LEU A 146 4.69 17.47 1.62
N MET A 147 3.46 16.96 1.45
CA MET A 147 2.56 17.39 0.37
C MET A 147 2.06 18.83 0.59
N GLU A 148 1.73 19.21 1.82
CA GLU A 148 1.33 20.60 2.16
C GLU A 148 2.47 21.59 1.88
N GLU A 149 3.71 21.19 2.17
CA GLU A 149 4.93 21.98 1.92
C GLU A 149 5.40 21.95 0.45
N GLY A 150 4.74 21.17 -0.41
CA GLY A 150 5.13 20.99 -1.82
C GLY A 150 6.43 20.19 -2.01
N LYS A 151 6.87 19.45 -0.99
CA LYS A 151 8.11 18.64 -1.00
C LYS A 151 7.90 17.20 -1.46
N ALA A 152 6.66 16.73 -1.49
CA ALA A 152 6.31 15.39 -1.98
C ALA A 152 5.12 15.45 -2.93
N ALA A 153 5.19 14.66 -4.01
CA ALA A 153 4.11 14.45 -4.97
C ALA A 153 3.93 12.94 -5.20
N PRO A 154 3.28 12.21 -4.26
CA PRO A 154 3.07 10.78 -4.41
C PRO A 154 2.27 10.44 -5.66
N ALA A 155 2.73 9.44 -6.43
CA ALA A 155 1.96 8.88 -7.54
C ALA A 155 0.71 8.12 -7.04
N LEU A 156 0.83 7.51 -5.84
CA LEU A 156 -0.26 6.87 -5.09
C LEU A 156 0.16 6.75 -3.62
N ILE A 157 -0.81 6.91 -2.70
CA ILE A 157 -0.65 6.60 -1.29
C ILE A 157 -1.46 5.34 -0.95
N ILE A 158 -0.79 4.30 -0.46
CA ILE A 158 -1.42 3.11 0.13
C ILE A 158 -1.31 3.28 1.65
N GLY A 159 -2.41 3.77 2.26
CA GLY A 159 -2.46 4.12 3.68
C GLY A 159 -3.21 3.05 4.49
N VAL A 160 -2.51 2.00 4.89
CA VAL A 160 -3.09 0.86 5.61
C VAL A 160 -2.33 0.51 6.90
N PRO A 161 -1.87 1.50 7.71
CA PRO A 161 -1.24 1.15 8.98
C PRO A 161 -2.25 0.47 9.90
N VAL A 162 -1.76 -0.51 10.67
CA VAL A 162 -2.53 -1.22 11.71
C VAL A 162 -2.21 -0.63 13.07
N GLY A 163 -3.19 -0.54 13.98
CA GLY A 163 -2.92 -0.16 15.37
C GLY A 163 -4.02 0.66 16.03
N PHE A 164 -3.65 1.33 17.13
CA PHE A 164 -4.60 1.98 18.02
C PHE A 164 -4.32 3.47 18.25
N VAL A 165 -3.05 3.89 18.22
CA VAL A 165 -2.67 5.29 18.49
C VAL A 165 -2.51 6.05 17.18
N ASN A 166 -3.31 7.07 16.96
CA ASN A 166 -3.32 7.94 15.78
C ASN A 166 -3.56 7.24 14.43
N VAL A 167 -3.89 5.93 14.42
CA VAL A 167 -4.06 5.17 13.18
C VAL A 167 -5.24 5.70 12.37
N GLU A 168 -6.42 5.80 13.00
CA GLU A 168 -7.64 6.27 12.34
C GLU A 168 -7.48 7.73 11.88
N ILE A 169 -6.96 8.59 12.77
CA ILE A 169 -6.75 10.01 12.46
C ILE A 169 -5.82 10.18 11.25
N SER A 170 -4.69 9.47 11.21
CA SER A 170 -3.74 9.59 10.10
C SER A 170 -4.33 9.17 8.75
N LYS A 171 -5.19 8.17 8.76
CA LYS A 171 -5.89 7.68 7.57
C LYS A 171 -6.97 8.65 7.08
N GLU A 172 -7.82 9.13 8.00
CA GLU A 172 -8.86 10.10 7.64
C GLU A 172 -8.23 11.41 7.10
N ARG A 173 -7.12 11.87 7.67
CA ARG A 173 -6.39 13.04 7.15
C ARG A 173 -5.91 12.85 5.71
N ILE A 174 -5.43 11.65 5.35
CA ILE A 174 -5.08 11.34 3.95
C ILE A 174 -6.32 11.39 3.07
N ILE A 175 -7.46 10.86 3.51
CA ILE A 175 -8.71 10.87 2.74
C ILE A 175 -9.23 12.29 2.54
N GLU A 176 -9.27 13.10 3.61
CA GLU A 176 -9.85 14.45 3.60
C GLU A 176 -8.96 15.48 2.89
N LYS A 177 -7.64 15.35 3.03
CA LYS A 177 -6.69 16.36 2.57
C LYS A 177 -5.84 15.90 1.40
N ALA A 178 -6.00 14.67 0.93
CA ALA A 178 -5.10 14.11 -0.05
C ALA A 178 -5.08 14.91 -1.36
N ARG A 179 -3.89 15.37 -1.66
CA ARG A 179 -3.54 16.01 -2.94
C ARG A 179 -2.96 14.99 -3.94
N ALA A 180 -3.03 13.70 -3.59
CA ALA A 180 -2.56 12.57 -4.38
C ALA A 180 -3.59 11.45 -4.39
N PRO A 181 -3.59 10.55 -5.40
CA PRO A 181 -4.42 9.35 -5.39
C PRO A 181 -4.15 8.52 -4.14
N TYR A 182 -5.18 7.86 -3.59
CA TYR A 182 -5.01 7.03 -2.40
C TYR A 182 -5.85 5.74 -2.44
N ILE A 183 -5.34 4.72 -1.72
CA ILE A 183 -6.04 3.51 -1.29
C ILE A 183 -5.82 3.40 0.21
N VAL A 184 -6.89 3.53 1.00
CA VAL A 184 -6.80 3.60 2.47
C VAL A 184 -7.76 2.58 3.10
N ALA A 185 -7.29 1.83 4.09
CA ALA A 185 -8.17 0.99 4.92
C ALA A 185 -8.65 1.79 6.13
N ARG A 186 -9.90 2.23 6.14
CA ARG A 186 -10.49 2.96 7.28
C ARG A 186 -10.45 2.14 8.57
N GLY A 187 -10.51 2.84 9.70
CA GLY A 187 -10.45 2.22 11.02
C GLY A 187 -9.07 1.71 11.38
N ARG A 188 -8.99 0.71 12.26
CA ARG A 188 -7.75 0.22 12.88
C ARG A 188 -7.07 -0.91 12.15
N LYS A 189 -7.80 -1.60 11.25
CA LYS A 189 -7.27 -2.74 10.49
C LYS A 189 -6.28 -2.27 9.42
N GLY A 190 -5.32 -3.13 9.13
CA GLY A 190 -4.26 -2.90 8.16
C GLY A 190 -3.11 -3.87 8.39
N GLY A 191 -1.91 -3.46 7.98
CA GLY A 191 -0.69 -4.23 8.21
C GLY A 191 0.27 -4.20 7.02
N SER A 192 1.53 -4.56 7.27
CA SER A 192 2.55 -4.67 6.22
C SER A 192 2.18 -5.69 5.14
N ASN A 193 1.48 -6.77 5.51
CA ASN A 193 0.94 -7.75 4.59
C ASN A 193 -0.17 -7.15 3.69
N VAL A 194 -1.03 -6.30 4.24
CA VAL A 194 -2.08 -5.59 3.49
C VAL A 194 -1.45 -4.60 2.50
N ALA A 195 -0.46 -3.82 2.94
CA ALA A 195 0.27 -2.91 2.07
C ALA A 195 0.93 -3.65 0.89
N ALA A 196 1.64 -4.74 1.16
CA ALA A 196 2.24 -5.58 0.13
C ALA A 196 1.19 -6.24 -0.79
N ALA A 197 0.06 -6.67 -0.24
CA ALA A 197 -1.03 -7.27 -1.02
C ALA A 197 -1.63 -6.27 -2.01
N ILE A 198 -1.84 -5.01 -1.62
CA ILE A 198 -2.33 -3.95 -2.51
C ILE A 198 -1.31 -3.67 -3.61
N CYS A 199 -0.02 -3.50 -3.27
CA CYS A 199 1.05 -3.32 -4.26
C CYS A 199 1.07 -4.47 -5.28
N ASN A 200 1.00 -5.72 -4.80
CA ASN A 200 0.98 -6.90 -5.66
C ASN A 200 -0.30 -6.99 -6.50
N ALA A 201 -1.45 -6.57 -5.97
CA ALA A 201 -2.70 -6.52 -6.74
C ALA A 201 -2.59 -5.57 -7.95
N LEU A 202 -1.89 -4.43 -7.80
CA LEU A 202 -1.61 -3.53 -8.91
C LEU A 202 -0.62 -4.15 -9.92
N LEU A 203 0.48 -4.73 -9.43
CA LEU A 203 1.50 -5.37 -10.27
C LEU A 203 0.96 -6.54 -11.08
N TYR A 204 0.12 -7.40 -10.48
CA TYR A 204 -0.45 -8.57 -11.14
C TYR A 204 -1.51 -8.24 -12.19
N GLN A 205 -2.08 -7.04 -12.19
CA GLN A 205 -2.91 -6.54 -13.28
C GLN A 205 -2.10 -6.08 -14.50
N ILE A 206 -0.79 -5.88 -14.34
CA ILE A 206 0.11 -5.49 -15.43
C ILE A 206 0.76 -6.74 -16.06
N ARG A 207 1.27 -7.61 -15.24
CA ARG A 207 1.97 -8.84 -15.63
C ARG A 207 1.71 -9.94 -14.61
N ARG A 208 1.41 -11.12 -15.12
CA ARG A 208 1.42 -12.40 -14.42
C ARG A 208 2.33 -13.38 -15.11
#